data_0d1bc4b81baed13b75990ba2803aa7a3
#
_entry.id   0d1bc4b81baed13b75990ba2803aa7a3
#
_cell.length_a   1.000
_cell.length_b   1.000
_cell.length_c   1.000
_cell.angle_alpha   90.00
_cell.angle_beta   90.00
_cell.angle_gamma   90.00
#
_symmetry.space_group_name_H-M   'P 1'
#
loop_
_entity.id
_entity.type
_entity.pdbx_description
1 polymer ?
#
loop_
_entity_poly.entity_id
_entity_poly.type
_entity_poly.pdbx_seq_one_letter_code
_entity_poly.pdbx_strand_id
1 'polypeptide(L)'
;INEPERVRKMLQGSANLEFWETYNSDEIIPYLQQLDVREAAALSGKKEVADTTAADTAAAAKVTAEANNAAKLQLKKSDDSKATKESNAQLEQAKKEHPLLSIFQPTGNGALSLVGYASARDTAAVNKIIYSALAKQVLPSDLRLLWSAKPADGVQAKNIYELHAIKVTTSNGRAPIEGDVVTDAKDQFNNVSGQPEVSMSMNSDGARRWAALTKANVGKAIAIVLDGTVYSAPRVNGEISGGQSSITGNFTIEDTKDLANTLKSGRMPAPARIVQEE
;
A
#
# COMPACT_ATOMS: atom_id res chain seq x y z
N ILE A 1 -28.17 -12.30 -5.75
CA ILE A 1 -26.71 -12.10 -5.72
C ILE A 1 -26.46 -10.71 -6.25
N ASN A 2 -26.13 -9.75 -5.37
CA ASN A 2 -26.12 -8.32 -5.71
C ASN A 2 -24.84 -7.81 -6.42
N GLU A 3 -23.85 -8.65 -6.67
CA GLU A 3 -22.60 -8.24 -7.35
C GLU A 3 -22.05 -9.37 -8.24
N PRO A 4 -22.55 -9.54 -9.47
CA PRO A 4 -22.12 -10.63 -10.37
C PRO A 4 -20.63 -10.55 -10.75
N GLU A 5 -20.08 -9.35 -10.88
CA GLU A 5 -18.65 -9.16 -11.17
C GLU A 5 -17.74 -9.63 -10.02
N ARG A 6 -18.17 -9.49 -8.77
CA ARG A 6 -17.45 -9.98 -7.60
C ARG A 6 -17.43 -11.50 -7.55
N VAL A 7 -18.59 -12.12 -7.84
CA VAL A 7 -18.70 -13.59 -7.94
C VAL A 7 -17.88 -14.12 -9.12
N ARG A 8 -17.89 -13.43 -10.27
CA ARG A 8 -17.08 -13.75 -11.43
C ARG A 8 -15.59 -13.73 -11.12
N LYS A 9 -15.10 -12.68 -10.44
CA LYS A 9 -13.71 -12.60 -9.96
C LYS A 9 -13.37 -13.70 -8.97
N MET A 10 -14.26 -14.03 -8.04
CA MET A 10 -14.06 -15.16 -7.11
C MET A 10 -14.00 -16.51 -7.82
N LEU A 11 -14.81 -16.71 -8.86
CA LEU A 11 -14.83 -17.99 -9.63
C LEU A 11 -13.67 -18.11 -10.63
N GLN A 12 -13.16 -16.99 -11.13
CA GLN A 12 -12.05 -16.97 -12.09
C GLN A 12 -10.66 -16.87 -11.44
N GLY A 13 -10.58 -16.55 -10.14
CA GLY A 13 -9.33 -16.16 -9.49
C GLY A 13 -8.79 -17.23 -8.55
N SER A 14 -7.66 -17.80 -8.92
CA SER A 14 -6.63 -18.07 -7.95
C SER A 14 -6.05 -16.71 -7.56
N ALA A 15 -6.55 -16.08 -6.50
CA ALA A 15 -5.97 -14.85 -6.01
C ALA A 15 -4.52 -15.12 -5.58
N ASN A 16 -3.58 -14.37 -6.12
CA ASN A 16 -2.18 -14.53 -5.78
C ASN A 16 -1.92 -13.88 -4.42
N LEU A 17 -1.87 -14.71 -3.37
CA LEU A 17 -1.55 -14.27 -2.02
C LEU A 17 -0.04 -14.22 -1.84
N GLU A 18 0.44 -13.11 -1.32
CA GLU A 18 1.85 -12.83 -1.12
C GLU A 18 2.08 -12.19 0.25
N PHE A 19 3.15 -12.61 0.94
CA PHE A 19 3.61 -11.99 2.18
C PHE A 19 4.96 -11.32 1.94
N TRP A 20 4.98 -10.00 2.13
CA TRP A 20 6.14 -9.17 1.80
C TRP A 20 6.73 -8.48 3.02
N GLU A 21 8.05 -8.41 3.04
CA GLU A 21 8.73 -7.45 3.91
C GLU A 21 8.41 -6.02 3.50
N THR A 22 8.56 -5.09 4.43
CA THR A 22 8.26 -3.68 4.17
C THR A 22 9.41 -2.78 4.60
N TYR A 23 9.49 -1.63 3.95
CA TYR A 23 10.22 -0.48 4.47
C TYR A 23 9.38 0.25 5.52
N ASN A 24 10.02 0.93 6.44
CA ASN A 24 9.33 1.92 7.26
C ASN A 24 9.15 3.23 6.46
N SER A 25 8.09 3.97 6.77
CA SER A 25 7.79 5.26 6.14
C SER A 25 8.96 6.24 6.18
N ASP A 26 9.67 6.28 7.31
CA ASP A 26 10.80 7.17 7.53
C ASP A 26 11.97 6.93 6.57
N GLU A 27 12.12 5.70 6.09
CA GLU A 27 13.15 5.32 5.14
C GLU A 27 12.81 5.78 3.71
N ILE A 28 11.53 5.92 3.38
CA ILE A 28 11.05 6.16 1.99
C ILE A 28 10.59 7.61 1.75
N ILE A 29 10.03 8.27 2.75
CA ILE A 29 9.54 9.65 2.61
C ILE A 29 10.60 10.61 2.04
N PRO A 30 11.89 10.57 2.47
CA PRO A 30 12.92 11.43 1.89
C PRO A 30 13.12 11.24 0.38
N TYR A 31 13.02 10.01 -0.10
CA TYR A 31 13.12 9.71 -1.54
C TYR A 31 11.91 10.24 -2.32
N LEU A 32 10.70 10.17 -1.75
CA LEU A 32 9.50 10.73 -2.38
C LEU A 32 9.57 12.26 -2.45
N GLN A 33 10.12 12.91 -1.43
CA GLN A 33 10.37 14.36 -1.45
C GLN A 33 11.41 14.74 -2.51
N GLN A 34 12.50 14.00 -2.60
CA GLN A 34 13.52 14.21 -3.63
C GLN A 34 12.95 13.99 -5.04
N LEU A 35 12.09 12.98 -5.21
CA LEU A 35 11.41 12.74 -6.47
C LEU A 35 10.50 13.92 -6.86
N ASP A 36 9.73 14.46 -5.90
CA ASP A 36 8.87 15.62 -6.13
C ASP A 36 9.65 16.82 -6.66
N VAL A 37 10.79 17.14 -6.02
CA VAL A 37 11.68 18.25 -6.44
C VAL A 37 12.23 18.03 -7.84
N ARG A 38 12.68 16.81 -8.17
CA ARG A 38 13.21 16.48 -9.50
C ARG A 38 12.14 16.52 -10.59
N GLU A 39 10.93 16.04 -10.31
CA GLU A 39 9.79 16.13 -11.24
C GLU A 39 9.38 17.60 -11.46
N ALA A 40 9.37 18.44 -10.43
CA ALA A 40 9.12 19.88 -10.55
C ALA A 40 10.17 20.58 -11.43
N ALA A 41 11.45 20.25 -11.26
CA ALA A 41 12.55 20.76 -12.07
C ALA A 41 12.41 20.35 -13.54
N ALA A 42 12.05 19.10 -13.81
CA ALA A 42 11.82 18.58 -15.16
C ALA A 42 10.64 19.28 -15.85
N LEU A 43 9.54 19.54 -15.13
CA LEU A 43 8.38 20.27 -15.65
C LEU A 43 8.68 21.75 -15.93
N SER A 44 9.56 22.37 -15.14
CA SER A 44 9.95 23.79 -15.33
C SER A 44 11.04 24.01 -16.36
N GLY A 45 11.56 22.97 -17.01
CA GLY A 45 12.65 23.04 -18.00
C GLY A 45 14.01 23.46 -17.40
N LYS A 46 14.17 23.47 -16.09
CA LYS A 46 15.43 23.73 -15.41
C LYS A 46 16.29 22.45 -15.47
N LYS A 47 17.47 22.56 -16.08
CA LYS A 47 18.48 21.51 -16.14
C LYS A 47 18.85 21.04 -14.73
N GLU A 48 18.97 19.74 -14.56
CA GLU A 48 19.38 18.97 -13.36
C GLU A 48 19.94 19.80 -12.19
N VAL A 49 19.24 19.75 -11.06
CA VAL A 49 19.84 20.03 -9.76
C VAL A 49 20.65 18.77 -9.41
N ALA A 50 21.97 18.87 -9.61
CA ALA A 50 22.91 17.84 -9.22
C ALA A 50 22.80 17.59 -7.70
N ASP A 51 22.74 16.30 -7.36
CA ASP A 51 23.11 15.66 -6.10
C ASP A 51 23.06 16.55 -4.84
N THR A 52 21.86 16.78 -4.32
CA THR A 52 21.68 17.26 -2.94
C THR A 52 21.63 16.00 -2.05
N THR A 53 22.81 15.67 -1.49
CA THR A 53 22.93 14.75 -0.36
C THR A 53 21.99 15.18 0.77
N ALA A 54 21.50 14.22 1.56
CA ALA A 54 20.49 14.30 2.63
C ALA A 54 20.76 15.30 3.78
N ALA A 55 21.47 16.42 3.54
CA ALA A 55 21.92 17.39 4.55
C ALA A 55 21.01 18.63 4.73
N ASP A 56 19.97 18.82 3.91
CA ASP A 56 19.08 20.00 4.04
C ASP A 56 17.71 19.65 4.64
N THR A 57 17.73 19.17 5.89
CA THR A 57 16.52 18.85 6.69
C THR A 57 15.61 20.07 6.91
N ALA A 58 16.12 21.28 6.88
CA ALA A 58 15.34 22.52 7.09
C ALA A 58 14.55 22.94 5.85
N ALA A 59 15.13 22.78 4.64
CA ALA A 59 14.44 23.06 3.38
C ALA A 59 13.36 22.03 3.11
N ALA A 60 13.61 20.74 3.40
CA ALA A 60 12.67 19.64 3.28
C ALA A 60 11.42 19.84 4.18
N ALA A 61 11.59 20.35 5.41
CA ALA A 61 10.48 20.61 6.33
C ALA A 61 9.53 21.71 5.83
N LYS A 62 10.06 22.75 5.15
CA LYS A 62 9.27 23.85 4.61
C LYS A 62 8.48 23.41 3.37
N VAL A 63 9.12 22.66 2.47
CA VAL A 63 8.50 22.03 1.29
C VAL A 63 7.35 21.11 1.72
N THR A 64 7.54 20.32 2.77
CA THR A 64 6.53 19.40 3.29
C THR A 64 5.31 20.12 3.86
N ALA A 65 5.49 21.28 4.51
CA ALA A 65 4.39 22.05 5.10
C ALA A 65 3.49 22.69 4.03
N GLU A 66 4.08 23.24 2.97
CA GLU A 66 3.35 23.88 1.87
C GLU A 66 2.63 22.84 0.99
N ALA A 67 3.30 21.74 0.66
CA ALA A 67 2.73 20.64 -0.10
C ALA A 67 1.62 19.90 0.68
N ASN A 68 1.80 19.67 1.99
CA ASN A 68 0.76 19.07 2.84
C ASN A 68 -0.50 19.93 2.92
N ASN A 69 -0.39 21.26 2.88
CA ASN A 69 -1.55 22.14 2.82
C ASN A 69 -2.29 22.02 1.49
N ALA A 70 -1.58 21.89 0.37
CA ALA A 70 -2.18 21.69 -0.94
C ALA A 70 -2.86 20.33 -1.05
N ALA A 71 -2.22 19.25 -0.59
CA ALA A 71 -2.81 17.91 -0.55
C ALA A 71 -4.03 17.85 0.38
N LYS A 72 -3.99 18.47 1.56
CA LYS A 72 -5.14 18.60 2.47
C LYS A 72 -6.31 19.36 1.85
N LEU A 73 -6.04 20.41 1.06
CA LEU A 73 -7.06 21.13 0.31
C LEU A 73 -7.72 20.23 -0.75
N GLN A 74 -6.95 19.37 -1.40
CA GLN A 74 -7.44 18.45 -2.41
C GLN A 74 -8.29 17.33 -1.81
N LEU A 75 -7.89 16.80 -0.66
CA LEU A 75 -8.66 15.81 0.10
C LEU A 75 -9.99 16.37 0.60
N LYS A 76 -10.03 17.65 1.04
CA LYS A 76 -11.27 18.35 1.43
C LYS A 76 -12.19 18.66 0.24
N LYS A 77 -11.64 18.95 -0.95
CA LYS A 77 -12.43 19.24 -2.15
C LYS A 77 -13.14 18.04 -2.77
N SER A 78 -12.81 16.82 -2.36
CA SER A 78 -13.54 15.63 -2.79
C SER A 78 -14.98 15.60 -2.25
N ASP A 79 -15.27 16.37 -1.19
CA ASP A 79 -16.59 16.43 -0.53
C ASP A 79 -17.41 17.68 -0.88
N ASP A 80 -16.81 18.77 -1.38
CA ASP A 80 -17.51 20.05 -1.60
C ASP A 80 -17.34 20.56 -3.05
N SER A 81 -18.45 20.64 -3.78
CA SER A 81 -18.52 21.05 -5.20
C SER A 81 -18.43 22.56 -5.45
N LYS A 82 -18.01 23.40 -4.47
CA LYS A 82 -17.86 24.84 -4.61
C LYS A 82 -16.40 25.30 -4.41
N ALA A 83 -15.56 25.08 -5.43
CA ALA A 83 -14.24 25.68 -5.47
C ALA A 83 -14.29 27.06 -6.14
N THR A 84 -13.88 28.11 -5.43
CA THR A 84 -13.69 29.46 -6.00
C THR A 84 -12.53 29.46 -7.01
N LYS A 85 -12.56 30.39 -8.00
CA LYS A 85 -11.52 30.52 -9.05
C LYS A 85 -10.10 30.68 -8.46
N GLU A 86 -9.96 31.37 -7.33
CA GLU A 86 -8.69 31.58 -6.62
C GLU A 86 -8.09 30.28 -6.08
N SER A 87 -8.92 29.38 -5.54
CA SER A 87 -8.42 28.08 -5.03
C SER A 87 -7.99 27.11 -6.17
N ASN A 88 -8.49 27.31 -7.38
CA ASN A 88 -8.05 26.53 -8.53
C ASN A 88 -6.69 27.02 -9.07
N ALA A 89 -6.44 28.33 -9.07
CA ALA A 89 -5.15 28.89 -9.47
C ALA A 89 -4.02 28.47 -8.50
N GLN A 90 -4.29 28.51 -7.20
CA GLN A 90 -3.35 28.03 -6.17
C GLN A 90 -3.05 26.53 -6.31
N LEU A 91 -4.06 25.73 -6.65
CA LEU A 91 -3.88 24.29 -6.85
C LEU A 91 -3.04 23.99 -8.10
N GLU A 92 -3.25 24.71 -9.21
CA GLU A 92 -2.45 24.54 -10.43
C GLU A 92 -0.99 25.02 -10.23
N GLN A 93 -0.77 26.04 -9.42
CA GLN A 93 0.56 26.46 -9.03
C GLN A 93 1.24 25.41 -8.15
N ALA A 94 0.55 24.91 -7.14
CA ALA A 94 1.05 23.84 -6.27
C ALA A 94 1.41 22.55 -7.06
N LYS A 95 0.64 22.19 -8.08
CA LYS A 95 0.96 21.06 -8.97
C LYS A 95 2.22 21.26 -9.79
N LYS A 96 2.59 22.51 -10.13
CA LYS A 96 3.83 22.82 -10.85
C LYS A 96 5.03 22.81 -9.92
N GLU A 97 4.86 23.33 -8.70
CA GLU A 97 5.93 23.40 -7.69
C GLU A 97 6.14 22.06 -6.97
N HIS A 98 5.07 21.31 -6.74
CA HIS A 98 5.06 20.02 -6.04
C HIS A 98 4.18 19.00 -6.77
N PRO A 99 4.63 18.45 -7.91
CA PRO A 99 3.80 17.59 -8.76
C PRO A 99 3.32 16.32 -8.05
N LEU A 100 4.13 15.72 -7.18
CA LEU A 100 3.74 14.57 -6.38
C LEU A 100 3.02 14.99 -5.10
N LEU A 101 3.64 15.84 -4.29
CA LEU A 101 3.16 16.16 -2.94
C LEU A 101 1.88 17.02 -2.94
N SER A 102 1.51 17.66 -4.05
CA SER A 102 0.21 18.33 -4.19
C SER A 102 -0.98 17.40 -4.29
N ILE A 103 -0.78 16.15 -4.74
CA ILE A 103 -1.82 15.12 -4.95
C ILE A 103 -1.64 13.90 -4.04
N PHE A 104 -0.52 13.81 -3.33
CA PHE A 104 -0.16 12.75 -2.42
C PHE A 104 0.22 13.32 -1.06
N GLN A 105 -0.42 12.86 0.00
CA GLN A 105 -0.13 13.30 1.37
C GLN A 105 0.76 12.27 2.07
N PRO A 106 2.05 12.57 2.30
CA PRO A 106 2.93 11.69 3.07
C PRO A 106 2.42 11.50 4.49
N THR A 107 2.69 10.32 5.08
CA THR A 107 2.47 10.08 6.51
C THR A 107 3.55 10.74 7.36
N GLY A 108 3.26 10.90 8.66
CA GLY A 108 4.29 11.24 9.65
C GLY A 108 5.17 10.05 10.00
N ASN A 109 6.19 10.31 10.80
CA ASN A 109 7.13 9.31 11.29
C ASN A 109 6.42 8.21 12.09
N GLY A 110 6.92 6.98 11.95
CA GLY A 110 6.45 5.83 12.71
C GLY A 110 5.23 5.11 12.13
N ALA A 111 4.83 5.43 10.91
CA ALA A 111 3.68 4.82 10.24
C ALA A 111 3.98 3.43 9.62
N LEU A 112 5.04 2.75 10.04
CA LEU A 112 5.48 1.45 9.51
C LEU A 112 5.58 1.49 7.97
N SER A 113 4.90 0.57 7.27
CA SER A 113 4.94 0.47 5.81
C SER A 113 4.14 1.55 5.06
N LEU A 114 3.28 2.29 5.76
CA LEU A 114 2.39 3.29 5.17
C LEU A 114 3.15 4.58 4.90
N VAL A 115 3.37 4.92 3.64
CA VAL A 115 4.13 6.12 3.24
C VAL A 115 3.25 7.33 2.95
N GLY A 116 1.95 7.14 2.70
CA GLY A 116 1.04 8.25 2.51
C GLY A 116 -0.31 7.87 1.93
N TYR A 117 -1.08 8.89 1.61
CA TYR A 117 -2.45 8.80 1.15
C TYR A 117 -2.67 9.58 -0.14
N ALA A 118 -3.58 9.09 -0.98
CA ALA A 118 -4.09 9.86 -2.11
C ALA A 118 -5.59 9.58 -2.34
N SER A 119 -6.27 10.53 -2.96
CA SER A 119 -7.64 10.32 -3.42
C SER A 119 -7.66 9.29 -4.56
N ALA A 120 -8.72 8.48 -4.65
CA ALA A 120 -8.93 7.52 -5.75
C ALA A 120 -8.74 8.15 -7.14
N ARG A 121 -9.11 9.43 -7.30
CA ARG A 121 -8.98 10.17 -8.56
C ARG A 121 -7.53 10.47 -8.92
N ASP A 122 -6.67 10.58 -7.91
CA ASP A 122 -5.29 11.02 -8.06
C ASP A 122 -4.31 9.83 -8.11
N THR A 123 -4.75 8.61 -7.76
CA THR A 123 -3.89 7.41 -7.75
C THR A 123 -3.20 7.17 -9.10
N ALA A 124 -3.90 7.39 -10.23
CA ALA A 124 -3.31 7.25 -11.55
C ALA A 124 -2.23 8.30 -11.84
N ALA A 125 -2.39 9.53 -11.35
CA ALA A 125 -1.41 10.60 -11.48
C ALA A 125 -0.20 10.33 -10.57
N VAL A 126 -0.41 9.89 -9.33
CA VAL A 126 0.65 9.45 -8.43
C VAL A 126 1.45 8.31 -9.07
N ASN A 127 0.78 7.30 -9.64
CA ASN A 127 1.43 6.17 -10.31
C ASN A 127 2.33 6.61 -11.46
N LYS A 128 1.92 7.59 -12.27
CA LYS A 128 2.75 8.13 -13.36
C LYS A 128 4.08 8.69 -12.84
N ILE A 129 4.06 9.31 -11.66
CA ILE A 129 5.25 9.92 -11.04
C ILE A 129 6.12 8.84 -10.39
N ILE A 130 5.55 8.01 -9.50
CA ILE A 130 6.32 7.01 -8.75
C ILE A 130 6.89 5.86 -9.59
N TYR A 131 6.38 5.67 -10.81
CA TYR A 131 6.90 4.70 -11.79
C TYR A 131 7.58 5.37 -12.99
N SER A 132 7.86 6.68 -12.93
CA SER A 132 8.56 7.42 -13.98
C SER A 132 10.02 6.96 -14.15
N ALA A 133 10.66 7.39 -15.24
CA ALA A 133 12.09 7.15 -15.43
C ALA A 133 12.95 7.87 -14.37
N LEU A 134 12.50 9.03 -13.88
CA LEU A 134 13.13 9.75 -12.78
C LEU A 134 12.98 8.98 -11.46
N ALA A 135 11.81 8.43 -11.19
CA ALA A 135 11.57 7.63 -9.98
C ALA A 135 12.55 6.43 -9.90
N LYS A 136 12.82 5.74 -11.02
CA LYS A 136 13.80 4.63 -11.06
C LYS A 136 15.22 5.05 -10.74
N GLN A 137 15.57 6.33 -10.84
CA GLN A 137 16.89 6.85 -10.48
C GLN A 137 16.97 7.31 -9.03
N VAL A 138 15.84 7.65 -8.43
CA VAL A 138 15.74 8.22 -7.08
C VAL A 138 15.38 7.16 -6.05
N LEU A 139 14.39 6.32 -6.36
CA LEU A 139 13.86 5.32 -5.44
C LEU A 139 14.78 4.10 -5.34
N PRO A 140 14.86 3.43 -4.18
CA PRO A 140 15.56 2.16 -4.05
C PRO A 140 15.09 1.13 -5.08
N SER A 141 16.02 0.39 -5.68
CA SER A 141 15.71 -0.58 -6.73
C SER A 141 14.89 -1.78 -6.25
N ASP A 142 14.92 -2.08 -4.96
CA ASP A 142 14.19 -3.12 -4.27
C ASP A 142 12.87 -2.62 -3.64
N LEU A 143 12.50 -1.34 -3.88
CA LEU A 143 11.24 -0.77 -3.46
C LEU A 143 10.12 -1.06 -4.47
N ARG A 144 8.98 -1.51 -3.97
CA ARG A 144 7.71 -1.59 -4.70
C ARG A 144 6.65 -0.85 -3.90
N LEU A 145 5.95 0.07 -4.52
CA LEU A 145 4.87 0.83 -3.90
C LEU A 145 3.53 0.22 -4.32
N LEU A 146 2.70 -0.18 -3.34
CA LEU A 146 1.40 -0.81 -3.60
C LEU A 146 0.29 -0.08 -2.85
N TRP A 147 -0.86 0.07 -3.51
CA TRP A 147 -2.07 0.66 -2.92
C TRP A 147 -2.81 -0.33 -2.04
N SER A 148 -3.51 0.19 -1.02
CA SER A 148 -4.46 -0.59 -0.23
C SER A 148 -5.63 -1.07 -1.10
N ALA A 149 -6.16 -2.26 -0.77
CA ALA A 149 -7.33 -2.83 -1.46
C ALA A 149 -8.62 -2.04 -1.16
N LYS A 150 -8.65 -1.34 -0.04
CA LYS A 150 -9.79 -0.57 0.44
C LYS A 150 -9.40 0.86 0.75
N PRO A 151 -10.38 1.78 0.73
CA PRO A 151 -10.16 3.12 1.26
C PRO A 151 -9.74 3.08 2.73
N ALA A 152 -8.91 4.04 3.12
CA ALA A 152 -8.47 4.22 4.50
C ALA A 152 -9.65 4.54 5.42
N ASP A 153 -9.69 3.86 6.57
CA ASP A 153 -10.69 4.12 7.59
C ASP A 153 -10.31 5.30 8.49
N GLY A 154 -11.32 5.98 9.04
CA GLY A 154 -11.10 7.11 9.97
C GLY A 154 -10.64 8.40 9.30
N VAL A 155 -10.51 8.43 7.99
CA VAL A 155 -10.26 9.67 7.23
C VAL A 155 -11.61 10.30 6.86
N GLN A 156 -11.78 11.60 7.15
CA GLN A 156 -13.05 12.31 6.95
C GLN A 156 -13.53 12.33 5.48
N ALA A 157 -12.63 12.14 4.51
CA ALA A 157 -12.97 12.09 3.10
C ALA A 157 -13.11 10.64 2.61
N LYS A 158 -14.18 10.37 1.87
CA LYS A 158 -14.44 9.07 1.24
C LYS A 158 -13.47 8.84 0.06
N ASN A 159 -13.11 7.57 -0.21
CA ASN A 159 -12.27 7.17 -1.33
C ASN A 159 -10.80 7.67 -1.26
N ILE A 160 -10.20 7.63 -0.08
CA ILE A 160 -8.77 7.85 0.11
C ILE A 160 -8.10 6.49 0.26
N TYR A 161 -7.03 6.26 -0.50
CA TYR A 161 -6.27 5.02 -0.50
C TYR A 161 -4.90 5.21 0.13
N GLU A 162 -4.43 4.17 0.78
CA GLU A 162 -3.13 4.08 1.43
C GLU A 162 -2.07 3.56 0.46
N LEU A 163 -0.88 4.16 0.45
CA LEU A 163 0.27 3.68 -0.31
C LEU A 163 1.28 3.07 0.65
N HIS A 164 1.64 1.81 0.40
CA HIS A 164 2.56 1.03 1.23
C HIS A 164 3.89 0.78 0.53
N ALA A 165 4.98 0.83 1.28
CA ALA A 165 6.34 0.55 0.81
C ALA A 165 6.71 -0.90 1.05
N ILE A 166 6.69 -1.69 -0.01
CA ILE A 166 7.07 -3.11 -0.02
C ILE A 166 8.55 -3.23 -0.34
N LYS A 167 9.25 -4.11 0.39
CA LYS A 167 10.66 -4.41 0.17
C LYS A 167 10.81 -5.75 -0.55
N VAL A 168 11.42 -5.72 -1.73
CA VAL A 168 11.70 -6.92 -2.53
C VAL A 168 13.06 -7.47 -2.12
N THR A 169 13.07 -8.46 -1.24
CA THR A 169 14.31 -9.05 -0.66
C THR A 169 14.79 -10.28 -1.42
N THR A 170 13.98 -10.81 -2.33
CA THR A 170 14.30 -12.01 -3.11
C THR A 170 14.92 -11.66 -4.46
N SER A 171 15.92 -12.41 -4.88
CA SER A 171 16.62 -12.19 -6.16
C SER A 171 15.76 -12.41 -7.41
N ASN A 172 14.68 -13.20 -7.28
CA ASN A 172 13.74 -13.48 -8.37
C ASN A 172 12.55 -12.49 -8.41
N GLY A 173 12.51 -11.51 -7.50
CA GLY A 173 11.43 -10.51 -7.40
C GLY A 173 10.08 -11.05 -6.94
N ARG A 174 10.01 -12.31 -6.47
CA ARG A 174 8.80 -12.92 -5.90
C ARG A 174 8.71 -12.66 -4.40
N ALA A 175 7.52 -12.85 -3.85
CA ALA A 175 7.34 -12.76 -2.40
C ALA A 175 8.17 -13.80 -1.64
N PRO A 176 8.70 -13.45 -0.46
CA PRO A 176 9.35 -14.42 0.42
C PRO A 176 8.46 -15.61 0.74
N ILE A 177 7.15 -15.39 0.86
CA ILE A 177 6.14 -16.44 1.09
C ILE A 177 4.94 -16.16 0.19
N GLU A 178 4.48 -17.18 -0.50
CA GLU A 178 3.29 -17.17 -1.37
C GLU A 178 2.17 -18.03 -0.75
N GLY A 179 0.96 -17.93 -1.29
CA GLY A 179 -0.24 -18.57 -0.72
C GLY A 179 -0.26 -20.10 -0.80
N ASP A 180 0.62 -20.71 -1.59
CA ASP A 180 0.76 -22.16 -1.75
C ASP A 180 1.09 -22.90 -0.44
N VAL A 181 1.71 -22.19 0.51
CA VAL A 181 2.04 -22.75 1.84
C VAL A 181 0.87 -22.69 2.83
N VAL A 182 -0.18 -21.93 2.54
CA VAL A 182 -1.36 -21.81 3.41
C VAL A 182 -2.21 -23.08 3.28
N THR A 183 -2.47 -23.75 4.39
CA THR A 183 -3.23 -25.02 4.42
C THR A 183 -4.70 -24.86 4.79
N ASP A 184 -5.02 -23.90 5.64
CA ASP A 184 -6.39 -23.55 6.03
C ASP A 184 -6.46 -22.06 6.42
N ALA A 185 -7.64 -21.46 6.26
CA ALA A 185 -7.93 -20.13 6.73
C ALA A 185 -9.40 -20.05 7.17
N LYS A 186 -9.67 -19.35 8.27
CA LYS A 186 -11.01 -19.22 8.85
C LYS A 186 -11.22 -17.79 9.34
N ASP A 187 -12.40 -17.26 9.05
CA ASP A 187 -12.88 -16.06 9.71
C ASP A 187 -13.25 -16.39 11.16
N GLN A 188 -12.83 -15.55 12.09
CA GLN A 188 -13.13 -15.68 13.50
C GLN A 188 -13.13 -14.32 14.19
N PHE A 189 -13.57 -14.28 15.43
CA PHE A 189 -13.43 -13.09 16.27
C PHE A 189 -12.24 -13.25 17.20
N ASN A 190 -11.46 -12.19 17.31
CA ASN A 190 -10.38 -12.13 18.30
C ASN A 190 -10.96 -12.21 19.70
N ASN A 191 -10.51 -13.17 20.50
CA ASN A 191 -11.05 -13.42 21.84
C ASN A 191 -10.78 -12.29 22.84
N VAL A 192 -9.83 -11.41 22.56
CA VAL A 192 -9.44 -10.30 23.44
C VAL A 192 -10.11 -9.00 23.02
N SER A 193 -10.05 -8.65 21.71
CA SER A 193 -10.56 -7.39 21.20
C SER A 193 -12.00 -7.48 20.68
N GLY A 194 -12.53 -8.69 20.44
CA GLY A 194 -13.83 -8.90 19.81
C GLY A 194 -13.89 -8.48 18.34
N GLN A 195 -12.77 -8.07 17.74
CA GLN A 195 -12.71 -7.65 16.35
C GLN A 195 -12.65 -8.86 15.39
N PRO A 196 -13.24 -8.75 14.18
CA PRO A 196 -13.08 -9.78 13.16
C PRO A 196 -11.62 -9.94 12.75
N GLU A 197 -11.15 -11.17 12.65
CA GLU A 197 -9.82 -11.54 12.18
C GLU A 197 -9.87 -12.80 11.32
N VAL A 198 -8.81 -13.06 10.56
CA VAL A 198 -8.66 -14.31 9.82
C VAL A 198 -7.54 -15.13 10.44
N SER A 199 -7.88 -16.29 10.97
CA SER A 199 -6.90 -17.31 11.37
C SER A 199 -6.43 -18.06 10.13
N MET A 200 -5.12 -18.26 10.01
CA MET A 200 -4.53 -19.08 8.94
C MET A 200 -3.56 -20.10 9.50
N SER A 201 -3.47 -21.25 8.82
CA SER A 201 -2.51 -22.31 9.08
C SER A 201 -1.65 -22.55 7.87
N MET A 202 -0.37 -22.86 8.08
CA MET A 202 0.61 -23.13 7.04
C MET A 202 1.10 -24.58 7.14
N ASN A 203 1.58 -25.11 6.03
CA ASN A 203 2.30 -26.40 6.02
C ASN A 203 3.67 -26.24 6.74
N SER A 204 4.39 -27.35 6.93
CA SER A 204 5.65 -27.35 7.67
C SER A 204 6.76 -26.50 7.03
N ASP A 205 6.77 -26.36 5.70
CA ASP A 205 7.71 -25.49 5.01
C ASP A 205 7.35 -24.02 5.20
N GLY A 206 6.09 -23.67 5.00
CA GLY A 206 5.55 -22.34 5.27
C GLY A 206 5.79 -21.92 6.71
N ALA A 207 5.54 -22.81 7.69
CA ALA A 207 5.78 -22.53 9.11
C ALA A 207 7.24 -22.15 9.40
N ARG A 208 8.21 -22.86 8.81
CA ARG A 208 9.65 -22.53 8.97
C ARG A 208 10.00 -21.19 8.35
N ARG A 209 9.53 -20.94 7.12
CA ARG A 209 9.76 -19.67 6.40
C ARG A 209 9.09 -18.51 7.11
N TRP A 210 7.87 -18.72 7.61
CA TRP A 210 7.12 -17.71 8.38
C TRP A 210 7.81 -17.35 9.69
N ALA A 211 8.31 -18.35 10.43
CA ALA A 211 9.08 -18.12 11.64
C ALA A 211 10.34 -17.28 11.37
N ALA A 212 11.09 -17.61 10.30
CA ALA A 212 12.28 -16.84 9.90
C ALA A 212 11.92 -15.41 9.48
N LEU A 213 10.86 -15.24 8.66
CA LEU A 213 10.41 -13.94 8.18
C LEU A 213 9.93 -13.05 9.34
N THR A 214 9.08 -13.58 10.24
CA THR A 214 8.57 -12.83 11.37
C THR A 214 9.68 -12.49 12.37
N LYS A 215 10.62 -13.40 12.63
CA LYS A 215 11.79 -13.14 13.46
C LYS A 215 12.66 -12.00 12.95
N ALA A 216 12.92 -11.96 11.63
CA ALA A 216 13.72 -10.91 11.00
C ALA A 216 13.02 -9.54 10.97
N ASN A 217 11.70 -9.53 11.09
CA ASN A 217 10.87 -8.32 10.96
C ASN A 217 10.14 -7.92 12.24
N VAL A 218 10.63 -8.36 13.42
CA VAL A 218 10.06 -7.92 14.70
C VAL A 218 10.10 -6.39 14.81
N GLY A 219 8.96 -5.80 15.14
CA GLY A 219 8.77 -4.34 15.24
C GLY A 219 8.47 -3.64 13.91
N LYS A 220 8.63 -4.32 12.76
CA LYS A 220 8.24 -3.87 11.41
C LYS A 220 6.88 -4.43 11.00
N ALA A 221 6.38 -4.02 9.86
CA ALA A 221 5.19 -4.61 9.26
C ALA A 221 5.55 -5.72 8.26
N ILE A 222 4.66 -6.70 8.12
CA ILE A 222 4.62 -7.61 6.98
C ILE A 222 3.35 -7.33 6.20
N ALA A 223 3.49 -6.99 4.91
CA ALA A 223 2.34 -6.71 4.06
C ALA A 223 1.74 -8.02 3.52
N ILE A 224 0.43 -8.11 3.61
CA ILE A 224 -0.40 -9.18 3.03
C ILE A 224 -1.01 -8.62 1.76
N VAL A 225 -0.53 -9.12 0.63
CA VAL A 225 -0.88 -8.63 -0.70
C VAL A 225 -1.70 -9.68 -1.42
N LEU A 226 -2.79 -9.26 -2.03
CA LEU A 226 -3.63 -10.07 -2.91
C LEU A 226 -3.74 -9.38 -4.27
N ASP A 227 -3.36 -10.07 -5.33
CA ASP A 227 -3.43 -9.55 -6.71
C ASP A 227 -2.81 -8.16 -6.88
N GLY A 228 -1.68 -7.92 -6.19
CA GLY A 228 -0.94 -6.66 -6.27
C GLY A 228 -1.51 -5.51 -5.44
N THR A 229 -2.50 -5.75 -4.58
CA THR A 229 -3.06 -4.76 -3.64
C THR A 229 -2.84 -5.17 -2.19
N VAL A 230 -2.55 -4.21 -1.31
CA VAL A 230 -2.31 -4.47 0.12
C VAL A 230 -3.65 -4.58 0.85
N TYR A 231 -3.92 -5.75 1.40
CA TYR A 231 -5.10 -5.98 2.22
C TYR A 231 -4.89 -5.58 3.68
N SER A 232 -3.68 -5.85 4.19
CA SER A 232 -3.30 -5.50 5.56
C SER A 232 -1.78 -5.47 5.65
N ALA A 233 -1.25 -4.69 6.59
CA ALA A 233 0.19 -4.65 6.88
C ALA A 233 0.40 -4.60 8.41
N PRO A 234 0.08 -5.70 9.14
CA PRO A 234 0.18 -5.75 10.58
C PRO A 234 1.63 -5.68 11.06
N ARG A 235 1.81 -5.06 12.23
CA ARG A 235 3.10 -5.07 12.94
C ARG A 235 3.41 -6.46 13.45
N VAL A 236 4.64 -6.91 13.27
CA VAL A 236 5.16 -8.15 13.85
C VAL A 236 5.57 -7.91 15.29
N ASN A 237 4.89 -8.54 16.22
CA ASN A 237 5.18 -8.39 17.67
C ASN A 237 6.25 -9.39 18.16
N GLY A 238 6.50 -10.46 17.41
CA GLY A 238 7.48 -11.49 17.75
C GLY A 238 7.55 -12.59 16.71
N GLU A 239 8.48 -13.53 16.89
CA GLU A 239 8.59 -14.73 16.05
C GLU A 239 7.34 -15.61 16.17
N ILE A 240 6.81 -16.06 15.04
CA ILE A 240 5.64 -16.96 14.97
C ILE A 240 6.10 -18.32 14.44
N SER A 241 6.42 -19.23 15.37
CA SER A 241 7.07 -20.52 15.04
C SER A 241 6.10 -21.66 14.72
N GLY A 242 4.80 -21.54 15.03
CA GLY A 242 3.84 -22.65 14.97
C GLY A 242 3.14 -22.81 13.61
N GLY A 243 3.40 -21.96 12.63
CA GLY A 243 2.68 -22.00 11.33
C GLY A 243 1.19 -21.62 11.43
N GLN A 244 0.73 -21.23 12.62
CA GLN A 244 -0.58 -20.62 12.83
C GLN A 244 -0.40 -19.13 13.04
N SER A 245 -1.23 -18.33 12.39
CA SER A 245 -1.17 -16.87 12.49
C SER A 245 -2.55 -16.28 12.35
N SER A 246 -2.78 -15.14 13.00
CA SER A 246 -4.00 -14.35 12.81
C SER A 246 -3.68 -13.09 12.02
N ILE A 247 -4.45 -12.85 10.97
CA ILE A 247 -4.42 -11.61 10.21
C ILE A 247 -5.42 -10.67 10.86
N THR A 248 -4.89 -9.63 11.49
CA THR A 248 -5.67 -8.58 12.14
C THR A 248 -5.64 -7.31 11.30
N GLY A 249 -6.69 -6.52 11.37
CA GLY A 249 -6.82 -5.27 10.66
C GLY A 249 -8.17 -4.64 10.95
N ASN A 250 -8.47 -3.53 10.30
CA ASN A 250 -9.82 -2.96 10.39
C ASN A 250 -10.74 -3.67 9.39
N PHE A 251 -11.14 -4.90 9.74
CA PHE A 251 -11.98 -5.76 8.92
C PHE A 251 -13.43 -5.74 9.37
N THR A 252 -14.34 -5.74 8.42
CA THR A 252 -15.72 -6.15 8.64
C THR A 252 -15.82 -7.68 8.64
N ILE A 253 -16.95 -8.21 9.11
CA ILE A 253 -17.22 -9.66 9.06
C ILE A 253 -17.20 -10.19 7.61
N GLU A 254 -17.70 -9.40 6.66
CA GLU A 254 -17.67 -9.76 5.23
C GLU A 254 -16.24 -9.83 4.70
N ASP A 255 -15.40 -8.89 5.12
CA ASP A 255 -13.99 -8.85 4.71
C ASP A 255 -13.21 -10.07 5.17
N THR A 256 -13.41 -10.49 6.42
CA THR A 256 -12.74 -11.67 6.96
C THR A 256 -13.21 -12.94 6.28
N LYS A 257 -14.50 -13.05 5.93
CA LYS A 257 -15.03 -14.17 5.13
C LYS A 257 -14.43 -14.22 3.73
N ASP A 258 -14.41 -13.07 3.04
CA ASP A 258 -13.84 -12.98 1.70
C ASP A 258 -12.35 -13.31 1.70
N LEU A 259 -11.61 -12.75 2.65
CA LEU A 259 -10.18 -13.02 2.80
C LEU A 259 -9.93 -14.50 3.13
N ALA A 260 -10.68 -15.09 4.07
CA ALA A 260 -10.55 -16.51 4.41
C ALA A 260 -10.85 -17.42 3.20
N ASN A 261 -11.89 -17.10 2.42
CA ASN A 261 -12.22 -17.84 1.20
C ASN A 261 -11.12 -17.70 0.13
N THR A 262 -10.58 -16.50 -0.03
CA THR A 262 -9.48 -16.22 -0.96
C THR A 262 -8.21 -16.99 -0.57
N LEU A 263 -7.86 -17.00 0.72
CA LEU A 263 -6.74 -17.77 1.26
C LEU A 263 -6.90 -19.28 1.04
N LYS A 264 -8.13 -19.80 1.15
CA LYS A 264 -8.44 -21.21 0.86
C LYS A 264 -8.36 -21.51 -0.63
N SER A 265 -8.84 -20.60 -1.49
CA SER A 265 -8.88 -20.79 -2.94
C SER A 265 -7.52 -20.61 -3.60
N GLY A 266 -6.61 -19.84 -3.01
CA GLY A 266 -5.22 -19.67 -3.48
C GLY A 266 -4.41 -20.99 -3.56
N ARG A 267 -4.99 -22.10 -3.10
CA ARG A 267 -4.47 -23.47 -3.27
C ARG A 267 -4.84 -24.12 -4.60
N MET A 268 -5.71 -23.51 -5.41
CA MET A 268 -6.09 -24.12 -6.69
C MET A 268 -4.98 -23.92 -7.72
N PRO A 269 -4.38 -25.01 -8.23
CA PRO A 269 -3.26 -24.91 -9.17
C PRO A 269 -3.64 -24.45 -10.57
N ALA A 270 -4.92 -24.21 -10.85
CA ALA A 270 -5.39 -23.66 -12.12
C ALA A 270 -6.69 -22.88 -11.95
N PRO A 271 -6.84 -21.71 -12.58
CA PRO A 271 -8.09 -20.96 -12.56
C PRO A 271 -9.20 -21.73 -13.28
N ALA A 272 -10.39 -21.81 -12.69
CA ALA A 272 -11.57 -22.32 -13.37
C ALA A 272 -11.93 -21.40 -14.55
N ARG A 273 -12.03 -21.93 -15.75
CA ARG A 273 -12.47 -21.20 -16.93
C ARG A 273 -13.97 -21.33 -17.06
N ILE A 274 -14.70 -20.24 -17.01
CA ILE A 274 -16.14 -20.25 -17.35
C ILE A 274 -16.23 -20.45 -18.85
N VAL A 275 -16.82 -21.58 -19.27
CA VAL A 275 -16.90 -21.98 -20.67
C VAL A 275 -18.23 -21.55 -21.29
N GLN A 276 -19.26 -21.30 -20.49
CA GLN A 276 -20.58 -20.88 -20.94
C GLN A 276 -21.35 -20.18 -19.82
N GLU A 277 -21.97 -19.05 -20.14
CA GLU A 277 -23.01 -18.40 -19.32
C GLU A 277 -24.34 -18.55 -20.07
N GLU A 278 -25.36 -19.14 -19.43
CA GLU A 278 -26.74 -19.11 -19.87
C GLU A 278 -27.50 -17.95 -19.22
#